data_c96481f1795a3a8e5c1a6cb22c862991
#
_entry.id   c96481f1795a3a8e5c1a6cb22c862991
#
_cell.length_a   1.000
_cell.length_b   1.000
_cell.length_c   1.000
_cell.angle_alpha   90.00
_cell.angle_beta   90.00
_cell.angle_gamma   90.00
#
_symmetry.space_group_name_H-M   'P 1'
#
loop_
_entity.id
_entity.type
_entity.pdbx_description
1 polymer ?
#
loop_
_entity_poly.entity_id
_entity_poly.type
_entity_poly.pdbx_seq_one_letter_code
_entity_poly.pdbx_strand_id
1 'polypeptide(L)'
;MQKETFEVEYEYEGERLDKYVSILFPEQSRSFFQKLIKDGNVSVNDKVQKANYRLKTEDLVTVEIPDAVETQILPEDIPLDILYEDDDLLVVNKPKGMVVPPSAGHYSGTLVNAIMYHCKDSLSGINGEIRPGIVHRIDMDTTGSLIVCKNDESHVFIAEQIKEHSVNRRYRGIVYGVVRDDEGTIHAPIGRHPVDRKKMAINEKNGKDAITHYKVLERFDKYTYMEFKLETGRTHQIRVHMASIGHPLLGDTLYSNGKSPYKLQGQTLHAMTIGFIHPGTREYMEISAPLPEYFEKILRDLR
;
A
#
# COMPACT_ATOMS: atom_id res chain seq x y z
N MET A 1 -12.77 -4.77 28.06
CA MET A 1 -11.62 -5.69 28.31
C MET A 1 -12.19 -7.05 28.63
N GLN A 2 -11.98 -8.02 27.75
CA GLN A 2 -12.46 -9.40 27.91
C GLN A 2 -11.30 -10.23 28.47
N LYS A 3 -11.55 -10.93 29.60
CA LYS A 3 -10.56 -11.80 30.24
C LYS A 3 -11.15 -13.17 30.40
N GLU A 4 -10.50 -14.17 29.82
CA GLU A 4 -10.95 -15.56 29.88
C GLU A 4 -9.78 -16.46 30.24
N THR A 5 -10.09 -17.53 30.98
CA THR A 5 -9.10 -18.54 31.41
C THR A 5 -9.56 -19.92 30.96
N PHE A 6 -8.67 -20.67 30.34
CA PHE A 6 -8.91 -21.99 29.80
C PHE A 6 -7.91 -22.97 30.41
N GLU A 7 -8.40 -24.13 30.84
CA GLU A 7 -7.57 -25.26 31.23
C GLU A 7 -7.20 -26.06 29.97
N VAL A 8 -5.95 -26.43 29.84
CA VAL A 8 -5.45 -27.16 28.67
C VAL A 8 -5.80 -28.64 28.81
N GLU A 9 -6.65 -29.13 27.92
CA GLU A 9 -7.03 -30.55 27.85
C GLU A 9 -5.90 -31.40 27.25
N TYR A 10 -5.92 -32.70 27.54
CA TYR A 10 -4.89 -33.67 27.10
C TYR A 10 -4.65 -33.67 25.59
N GLU A 11 -5.67 -33.41 24.77
CA GLU A 11 -5.57 -33.36 23.31
C GLU A 11 -4.67 -32.23 22.80
N TYR A 12 -4.45 -31.17 23.60
CA TYR A 12 -3.61 -30.02 23.27
C TYR A 12 -2.22 -30.08 23.93
N GLU A 13 -1.86 -31.18 24.56
CA GLU A 13 -0.52 -31.35 25.16
C GLU A 13 0.58 -31.24 24.09
N GLY A 14 1.58 -30.43 24.36
CA GLY A 14 2.68 -30.15 23.42
C GLY A 14 2.33 -29.18 22.30
N GLU A 15 1.07 -28.70 22.20
CA GLU A 15 0.73 -27.68 21.21
C GLU A 15 1.38 -26.33 21.58
N ARG A 16 1.57 -25.48 20.58
CA ARG A 16 2.13 -24.13 20.79
C ARG A 16 1.07 -23.19 21.34
N LEU A 17 1.44 -22.36 22.32
CA LEU A 17 0.56 -21.37 22.92
C LEU A 17 -0.13 -20.48 21.87
N ASP A 18 0.61 -19.94 20.88
CA ASP A 18 0.03 -19.08 19.84
C ASP A 18 -0.98 -19.81 18.92
N LYS A 19 -0.80 -21.13 18.75
CA LYS A 19 -1.74 -21.94 17.96
C LYS A 19 -2.97 -22.31 18.79
N TYR A 20 -2.77 -22.74 20.02
CA TYR A 20 -3.86 -23.08 20.93
C TYR A 20 -4.84 -21.91 21.11
N VAL A 21 -4.32 -20.72 21.46
CA VAL A 21 -5.18 -19.54 21.63
C VAL A 21 -5.90 -19.18 20.32
N SER A 22 -5.29 -19.35 19.15
CA SER A 22 -5.96 -19.11 17.87
C SER A 22 -7.08 -20.13 17.55
N ILE A 23 -7.08 -21.32 18.17
CA ILE A 23 -8.15 -22.30 18.05
C ILE A 23 -9.34 -21.90 18.94
N LEU A 24 -9.06 -21.38 20.14
CA LEU A 24 -10.10 -20.93 21.07
C LEU A 24 -10.89 -19.71 20.56
N PHE A 25 -10.24 -18.87 19.77
CA PHE A 25 -10.83 -17.64 19.23
C PHE A 25 -10.71 -17.61 17.69
N PRO A 26 -11.55 -18.34 16.96
CA PRO A 26 -11.44 -18.53 15.51
C PRO A 26 -11.68 -17.24 14.69
N GLU A 27 -12.29 -16.21 15.29
CA GLU A 27 -12.53 -14.91 14.65
C GLU A 27 -11.27 -14.06 14.54
N GLN A 28 -10.20 -14.40 15.29
CA GLN A 28 -8.97 -13.64 15.33
C GLN A 28 -7.80 -14.39 14.68
N SER A 29 -6.90 -13.67 14.05
CA SER A 29 -5.74 -14.27 13.41
C SER A 29 -4.69 -14.74 14.43
N ARG A 30 -3.95 -15.80 14.10
CA ARG A 30 -2.81 -16.26 14.92
C ARG A 30 -1.75 -15.16 15.13
N SER A 31 -1.55 -14.27 14.17
CA SER A 31 -0.62 -13.13 14.30
C SER A 31 -1.11 -12.11 15.35
N PHE A 32 -2.41 -11.93 15.49
CA PHE A 32 -3.00 -11.15 16.56
C PHE A 32 -2.61 -11.71 17.94
N PHE A 33 -2.76 -13.00 18.16
CA PHE A 33 -2.39 -13.64 19.43
C PHE A 33 -0.89 -13.64 19.68
N GLN A 34 -0.04 -13.77 18.66
CA GLN A 34 1.41 -13.61 18.82
C GLN A 34 1.77 -12.21 19.34
N LYS A 35 1.04 -11.18 18.91
CA LYS A 35 1.19 -9.83 19.43
C LYS A 35 0.71 -9.72 20.88
N LEU A 36 -0.50 -10.24 21.21
CA LEU A 36 -1.03 -10.24 22.57
C LEU A 36 -0.09 -10.96 23.56
N ILE A 37 0.46 -12.11 23.17
CA ILE A 37 1.45 -12.85 23.96
C ILE A 37 2.71 -12.02 24.21
N LYS A 38 3.21 -11.36 23.16
CA LYS A 38 4.37 -10.47 23.26
C LYS A 38 4.14 -9.28 24.17
N ASP A 39 2.93 -8.71 24.11
CA ASP A 39 2.52 -7.55 24.90
C ASP A 39 2.12 -7.92 26.36
N GLY A 40 2.21 -9.22 26.72
CA GLY A 40 1.96 -9.71 28.09
C GLY A 40 0.48 -9.96 28.41
N ASN A 41 -0.42 -9.89 27.42
CA ASN A 41 -1.86 -10.09 27.58
C ASN A 41 -2.29 -11.57 27.53
N VAL A 42 -1.34 -12.49 27.46
CA VAL A 42 -1.58 -13.94 27.57
C VAL A 42 -0.57 -14.52 28.53
N SER A 43 -1.07 -15.23 29.52
CA SER A 43 -0.24 -15.91 30.52
C SER A 43 -0.58 -17.40 30.61
N VAL A 44 0.37 -18.19 31.10
CA VAL A 44 0.19 -19.60 31.44
C VAL A 44 0.59 -19.78 32.88
N ASN A 45 -0.34 -20.26 33.72
CA ASN A 45 -0.15 -20.36 35.15
C ASN A 45 0.37 -19.05 35.78
N ASP A 46 -0.30 -17.93 35.42
CA ASP A 46 -0.01 -16.56 35.83
C ASP A 46 1.38 -16.02 35.41
N LYS A 47 2.05 -16.69 34.47
CA LYS A 47 3.35 -16.28 33.95
C LYS A 47 3.30 -15.98 32.45
N VAL A 48 3.83 -14.83 32.04
CA VAL A 48 3.99 -14.52 30.63
C VAL A 48 4.98 -15.49 30.00
N GLN A 49 4.55 -16.14 28.90
CA GLN A 49 5.34 -17.10 28.15
C GLN A 49 5.64 -16.60 26.74
N LYS A 50 6.53 -17.27 26.03
CA LYS A 50 6.79 -17.00 24.59
C LYS A 50 5.69 -17.64 23.74
N ALA A 51 5.41 -17.09 22.57
CA ALA A 51 4.40 -17.59 21.62
C ALA A 51 4.60 -19.08 21.22
N ASN A 52 5.85 -19.56 21.27
CA ASN A 52 6.20 -20.94 20.98
C ASN A 52 6.26 -21.86 22.21
N TYR A 53 5.80 -21.39 23.37
CA TYR A 53 5.71 -22.23 24.58
C TYR A 53 4.87 -23.47 24.27
N ARG A 54 5.34 -24.64 24.76
CA ARG A 54 4.63 -25.90 24.61
C ARG A 54 3.77 -26.16 25.82
N LEU A 55 2.47 -26.20 25.59
CA LEU A 55 1.47 -26.39 26.63
C LEU A 55 1.58 -27.79 27.23
N LYS A 56 1.23 -27.88 28.50
CA LYS A 56 1.08 -29.15 29.25
C LYS A 56 -0.38 -29.31 29.64
N THR A 57 -0.83 -30.53 29.76
CA THR A 57 -2.14 -30.82 30.34
C THR A 57 -2.27 -30.14 31.71
N GLU A 58 -3.44 -29.58 32.01
CA GLU A 58 -3.78 -28.80 33.22
C GLU A 58 -3.09 -27.41 33.30
N ASP A 59 -2.34 -26.97 32.30
CA ASP A 59 -1.91 -25.56 32.24
C ASP A 59 -3.14 -24.63 32.17
N LEU A 60 -3.13 -23.56 32.96
CA LEU A 60 -4.17 -22.53 32.95
C LEU A 60 -3.72 -21.39 32.03
N VAL A 61 -4.34 -21.27 30.87
CA VAL A 61 -4.08 -20.22 29.89
C VAL A 61 -5.06 -19.09 30.10
N THR A 62 -4.59 -17.94 30.56
CA THR A 62 -5.40 -16.72 30.68
C THR A 62 -5.13 -15.79 29.51
N VAL A 63 -6.19 -15.39 28.83
CA VAL A 63 -6.15 -14.46 27.68
C VAL A 63 -6.89 -13.20 28.06
N GLU A 64 -6.22 -12.06 27.98
CA GLU A 64 -6.80 -10.75 28.15
C GLU A 64 -6.84 -10.05 26.77
N ILE A 65 -8.04 -9.91 26.23
CA ILE A 65 -8.26 -9.18 24.97
C ILE A 65 -8.62 -7.74 25.35
N PRO A 66 -7.71 -6.77 25.11
CA PRO A 66 -8.03 -5.36 25.32
C PRO A 66 -9.22 -5.01 24.43
N ASP A 67 -10.07 -4.11 24.90
CA ASP A 67 -11.08 -3.51 24.04
C ASP A 67 -10.37 -2.97 22.81
N ALA A 68 -10.96 -3.17 21.64
CA ALA A 68 -10.43 -2.57 20.43
C ALA A 68 -10.32 -1.06 20.69
N VAL A 69 -9.11 -0.54 20.74
CA VAL A 69 -8.91 0.89 20.61
C VAL A 69 -9.34 1.16 19.19
N GLU A 70 -10.58 1.59 19.00
CA GLU A 70 -11.03 2.17 17.75
C GLU A 70 -10.06 3.30 17.48
N THR A 71 -9.12 3.06 16.59
CA THR A 71 -8.29 4.12 16.05
C THR A 71 -9.23 4.88 15.12
N GLN A 72 -10.06 5.75 15.71
CA GLN A 72 -10.93 6.62 14.93
C GLN A 72 -10.03 7.44 14.03
N ILE A 73 -10.19 7.23 12.75
CA ILE A 73 -9.56 8.09 11.75
C ILE A 73 -10.39 9.35 11.71
N LEU A 74 -9.79 10.44 12.17
CA LEU A 74 -10.48 11.72 12.24
C LEU A 74 -10.30 12.49 10.94
N PRO A 75 -11.35 13.18 10.46
CA PRO A 75 -11.23 14.14 9.38
C PRO A 75 -10.24 15.25 9.75
N GLU A 76 -9.34 15.62 8.84
CA GLU A 76 -8.37 16.70 9.03
C GLU A 76 -8.45 17.69 7.87
N ASP A 77 -8.41 18.99 8.17
CA ASP A 77 -8.39 20.09 7.21
C ASP A 77 -7.02 20.18 6.53
N ILE A 78 -6.77 19.26 5.61
CA ILE A 78 -5.55 19.19 4.80
C ILE A 78 -5.92 19.58 3.37
N PRO A 79 -5.28 20.62 2.79
CA PRO A 79 -5.56 21.03 1.42
C PRO A 79 -5.36 19.90 0.42
N LEU A 80 -6.35 19.71 -0.47
CA LEU A 80 -6.30 18.75 -1.57
C LEU A 80 -6.14 19.51 -2.89
N ASP A 81 -5.22 19.04 -3.73
CA ASP A 81 -5.14 19.44 -5.14
C ASP A 81 -6.07 18.53 -5.95
N ILE A 82 -7.27 19.05 -6.27
CA ILE A 82 -8.35 18.30 -6.92
C ILE A 82 -8.25 18.51 -8.43
N LEU A 83 -8.07 17.43 -9.19
CA LEU A 83 -8.01 17.43 -10.65
C LEU A 83 -9.39 17.30 -11.29
N TYR A 84 -10.31 16.62 -10.63
CA TYR A 84 -11.68 16.41 -11.05
C TYR A 84 -12.55 16.06 -9.84
N GLU A 85 -13.80 16.52 -9.82
CA GLU A 85 -14.77 16.13 -8.80
C GLU A 85 -16.20 16.27 -9.35
N ASP A 86 -17.05 15.29 -9.01
CA ASP A 86 -18.50 15.31 -9.18
C ASP A 86 -19.23 14.60 -8.02
N ASP A 87 -20.46 14.14 -8.23
CA ASP A 87 -21.24 13.45 -7.20
C ASP A 87 -20.78 12.00 -6.97
N ASP A 88 -20.11 11.38 -7.92
CA ASP A 88 -19.69 9.97 -7.90
C ASP A 88 -18.26 9.76 -7.38
N LEU A 89 -17.36 10.62 -7.80
CA LEU A 89 -15.93 10.45 -7.49
C LEU A 89 -15.16 11.78 -7.48
N LEU A 90 -13.98 11.70 -6.90
CA LEU A 90 -13.01 12.77 -7.05
C LEU A 90 -11.65 12.17 -7.46
N VAL A 91 -10.88 12.92 -8.26
CA VAL A 91 -9.49 12.57 -8.60
C VAL A 91 -8.58 13.63 -8.02
N VAL A 92 -7.65 13.19 -7.16
CA VAL A 92 -6.70 14.09 -6.50
C VAL A 92 -5.30 13.94 -7.08
N ASN A 93 -4.55 15.03 -7.13
CA ASN A 93 -3.11 15.03 -7.35
C ASN A 93 -2.40 14.87 -5.99
N LYS A 94 -2.11 13.62 -5.60
CA LYS A 94 -1.51 13.34 -4.30
C LYS A 94 -0.10 13.92 -4.20
N PRO A 95 0.22 14.71 -3.17
CA PRO A 95 1.55 15.23 -2.96
C PRO A 95 2.53 14.14 -2.52
N LYS A 96 3.82 14.44 -2.60
CA LYS A 96 4.90 13.60 -2.06
C LYS A 96 4.87 13.56 -0.53
N GLY A 97 5.24 12.43 0.06
CA GLY A 97 5.28 12.27 1.52
C GLY A 97 3.93 11.95 2.17
N MET A 98 2.82 11.97 1.42
CA MET A 98 1.49 11.67 1.95
C MET A 98 1.15 10.18 1.78
N VAL A 99 0.83 9.51 2.88
CA VAL A 99 0.32 8.13 2.89
C VAL A 99 -1.15 8.13 2.45
N VAL A 100 -1.58 7.12 1.68
CA VAL A 100 -2.98 7.05 1.22
C VAL A 100 -3.90 6.61 2.35
N PRO A 101 -3.96 5.34 2.77
CA PRO A 101 -4.73 4.97 3.94
C PRO A 101 -3.85 5.00 5.19
N PRO A 102 -4.42 5.25 6.36
CA PRO A 102 -3.72 5.09 7.61
C PRO A 102 -3.03 3.74 7.74
N SER A 103 -1.88 3.74 8.38
CA SER A 103 -1.06 2.55 8.60
C SER A 103 -0.23 2.71 9.87
N ALA A 104 0.41 1.62 10.35
CA ALA A 104 1.22 1.66 11.54
C ALA A 104 2.27 2.80 11.49
N GLY A 105 2.18 3.75 12.42
CA GLY A 105 3.02 4.95 12.48
C GLY A 105 2.50 6.17 11.68
N HIS A 106 1.38 6.04 10.96
CA HIS A 106 0.75 7.10 10.17
C HIS A 106 -0.77 7.05 10.33
N TYR A 107 -1.30 7.51 11.45
CA TYR A 107 -2.74 7.52 11.75
C TYR A 107 -3.39 8.88 11.49
N SER A 108 -2.58 9.92 11.25
CA SER A 108 -2.98 11.29 10.93
C SER A 108 -2.17 11.81 9.74
N GLY A 109 -2.59 12.91 9.14
CA GLY A 109 -1.92 13.51 7.98
C GLY A 109 -1.98 12.67 6.72
N THR A 110 -2.91 11.71 6.62
CA THR A 110 -3.06 10.84 5.45
C THR A 110 -4.05 11.41 4.45
N LEU A 111 -4.04 10.88 3.22
CA LEU A 111 -5.03 11.26 2.23
C LEU A 111 -6.46 10.95 2.72
N VAL A 112 -6.65 9.84 3.45
CA VAL A 112 -7.96 9.48 4.01
C VAL A 112 -8.45 10.55 5.00
N ASN A 113 -7.60 11.08 5.89
CA ASN A 113 -7.98 12.17 6.80
C ASN A 113 -8.46 13.41 6.01
N ALA A 114 -7.72 13.77 4.93
CA ALA A 114 -8.06 14.91 4.09
C ALA A 114 -9.38 14.74 3.32
N ILE A 115 -9.59 13.57 2.69
CA ILE A 115 -10.84 13.31 1.95
C ILE A 115 -12.06 13.19 2.86
N MET A 116 -11.92 12.65 4.07
CA MET A 116 -12.99 12.63 5.06
C MET A 116 -13.43 14.05 5.45
N TYR A 117 -12.49 14.97 5.59
CA TYR A 117 -12.81 16.38 5.86
C TYR A 117 -13.47 17.06 4.66
N HIS A 118 -12.93 16.84 3.46
CA HIS A 118 -13.45 17.44 2.23
C HIS A 118 -14.83 16.92 1.85
N CYS A 119 -15.02 15.60 1.80
CA CYS A 119 -16.26 14.96 1.36
C CYS A 119 -17.32 14.83 2.47
N LYS A 120 -16.95 15.03 3.74
CA LYS A 120 -17.83 14.85 4.91
C LYS A 120 -18.54 13.48 4.85
N ASP A 121 -19.87 13.50 4.72
CA ASP A 121 -20.72 12.29 4.70
C ASP A 121 -20.79 11.60 3.34
N SER A 122 -20.17 12.19 2.31
CA SER A 122 -20.21 11.69 0.93
C SER A 122 -18.98 10.85 0.61
N LEU A 123 -18.77 9.72 1.29
CA LEU A 123 -17.71 8.75 0.98
C LEU A 123 -18.26 7.34 1.02
N SER A 124 -17.80 6.49 0.10
CA SER A 124 -18.12 5.07 0.15
C SER A 124 -17.57 4.42 1.42
N GLY A 125 -18.45 3.71 2.13
CA GLY A 125 -18.13 2.96 3.34
C GLY A 125 -17.67 1.51 3.11
N ILE A 126 -17.59 1.02 1.87
CA ILE A 126 -17.36 -0.41 1.54
C ILE A 126 -16.08 -0.96 2.19
N ASN A 127 -15.00 -0.18 2.23
CA ASN A 127 -13.74 -0.60 2.85
C ASN A 127 -13.65 -0.25 4.35
N GLY A 128 -14.80 0.05 4.97
CA GLY A 128 -14.92 0.38 6.39
C GLY A 128 -14.28 1.74 6.74
N GLU A 129 -14.25 2.06 8.03
CA GLU A 129 -13.77 3.34 8.57
C GLU A 129 -12.29 3.65 8.24
N ILE A 130 -11.49 2.62 7.96
CA ILE A 130 -10.04 2.78 7.76
C ILE A 130 -9.72 3.24 6.33
N ARG A 131 -10.60 3.01 5.35
CA ARG A 131 -10.32 3.27 3.93
C ARG A 131 -11.55 3.76 3.15
N PRO A 132 -12.34 4.69 3.68
CA PRO A 132 -13.54 5.16 3.00
C PRO A 132 -13.15 5.73 1.62
N GLY A 133 -13.90 5.33 0.58
CA GLY A 133 -13.70 5.79 -0.78
C GLY A 133 -12.44 5.30 -1.52
N ILE A 134 -11.52 4.59 -0.87
CA ILE A 134 -10.23 4.20 -1.46
C ILE A 134 -10.33 2.87 -2.21
N VAL A 135 -10.21 2.90 -3.52
CA VAL A 135 -10.22 1.73 -4.43
C VAL A 135 -8.82 1.29 -4.86
N HIS A 136 -7.84 2.19 -4.84
CA HIS A 136 -6.44 1.89 -5.13
C HIS A 136 -5.50 2.82 -4.35
N ARG A 137 -4.20 2.57 -4.45
CA ARG A 137 -3.20 3.36 -3.74
C ARG A 137 -1.92 3.51 -4.55
N ILE A 138 -1.20 4.60 -4.29
CA ILE A 138 0.18 4.83 -4.69
C ILE A 138 1.05 4.97 -3.44
N ASP A 139 2.35 4.79 -3.58
CA ASP A 139 3.29 4.85 -2.44
C ASP A 139 3.35 6.26 -1.83
N MET A 140 3.80 6.35 -0.58
CA MET A 140 3.91 7.61 0.16
C MET A 140 4.65 8.70 -0.65
N ASP A 141 5.81 8.35 -1.22
CA ASP A 141 6.64 9.28 -1.97
C ASP A 141 6.36 9.28 -3.49
N THR A 142 5.35 8.56 -3.96
CA THR A 142 4.83 8.68 -5.32
C THR A 142 3.77 9.77 -5.37
N THR A 143 3.90 10.69 -6.30
CA THR A 143 2.94 11.80 -6.54
C THR A 143 1.95 11.45 -7.63
N GLY A 144 0.90 12.25 -7.78
CA GLY A 144 0.02 12.23 -8.95
C GLY A 144 -1.37 11.67 -8.72
N SER A 145 -2.05 11.34 -9.81
CA SER A 145 -3.48 11.06 -9.87
C SER A 145 -3.91 9.83 -9.08
N LEU A 146 -4.98 9.98 -8.27
CA LEU A 146 -5.60 8.94 -7.48
C LEU A 146 -7.11 9.14 -7.43
N ILE A 147 -7.88 8.07 -7.72
CA ILE A 147 -9.35 8.07 -7.66
C ILE A 147 -9.82 7.81 -6.24
N VAL A 148 -10.83 8.57 -5.81
CA VAL A 148 -11.59 8.39 -4.58
C VAL A 148 -13.08 8.32 -4.93
N CYS A 149 -13.79 7.32 -4.43
CA CYS A 149 -15.21 7.12 -4.70
C CYS A 149 -16.06 7.73 -3.57
N LYS A 150 -17.04 8.55 -3.95
CA LYS A 150 -17.90 9.29 -3.02
C LYS A 150 -19.12 8.49 -2.55
N ASN A 151 -19.48 7.42 -3.27
CA ASN A 151 -20.59 6.53 -2.93
C ASN A 151 -20.24 5.06 -3.21
N ASP A 152 -21.05 4.15 -2.69
CA ASP A 152 -20.81 2.71 -2.76
C ASP A 152 -20.97 2.15 -4.18
N GLU A 153 -21.87 2.68 -4.99
CA GLU A 153 -22.08 2.26 -6.37
C GLU A 153 -20.84 2.55 -7.22
N SER A 154 -20.32 3.76 -7.13
CA SER A 154 -19.08 4.18 -7.79
C SER A 154 -17.90 3.36 -7.33
N HIS A 155 -17.84 3.03 -6.02
CA HIS A 155 -16.77 2.21 -5.46
C HIS A 155 -16.75 0.81 -6.07
N VAL A 156 -17.89 0.12 -6.09
CA VAL A 156 -18.01 -1.22 -6.69
C VAL A 156 -17.61 -1.17 -8.16
N PHE A 157 -18.13 -0.20 -8.91
CA PHE A 157 -17.90 -0.08 -10.34
C PHE A 157 -16.42 0.18 -10.70
N ILE A 158 -15.75 1.09 -9.98
CA ILE A 158 -14.32 1.38 -10.20
C ILE A 158 -13.44 0.23 -9.69
N ALA A 159 -13.79 -0.40 -8.56
CA ALA A 159 -13.05 -1.55 -8.04
C ALA A 159 -13.06 -2.74 -9.00
N GLU A 160 -14.17 -2.95 -9.71
CA GLU A 160 -14.27 -4.00 -10.73
C GLU A 160 -13.38 -3.70 -11.94
N GLN A 161 -13.36 -2.48 -12.45
CA GLN A 161 -12.45 -2.06 -13.50
C GLN A 161 -10.97 -2.24 -13.11
N ILE A 162 -10.62 -1.95 -11.86
CA ILE A 162 -9.25 -2.18 -11.35
C ILE A 162 -8.93 -3.68 -11.32
N LYS A 163 -9.87 -4.51 -10.89
CA LYS A 163 -9.75 -5.97 -10.83
C LYS A 163 -9.61 -6.58 -12.24
N GLU A 164 -10.36 -6.06 -13.21
CA GLU A 164 -10.32 -6.48 -14.62
C GLU A 164 -9.14 -5.86 -15.39
N HIS A 165 -8.32 -5.04 -14.72
CA HIS A 165 -7.17 -4.35 -15.33
C HIS A 165 -7.54 -3.40 -16.48
N SER A 166 -8.78 -2.92 -16.53
CA SER A 166 -9.27 -2.00 -17.56
C SER A 166 -8.96 -0.52 -17.26
N VAL A 167 -8.59 -0.18 -16.02
CA VAL A 167 -8.13 1.16 -15.65
C VAL A 167 -6.76 1.45 -16.25
N ASN A 168 -6.67 2.47 -17.11
CA ASN A 168 -5.40 2.91 -17.70
C ASN A 168 -4.59 3.72 -16.68
N ARG A 169 -3.42 3.21 -16.28
CA ARG A 169 -2.55 3.86 -15.29
C ARG A 169 -1.17 4.08 -15.89
N ARG A 170 -0.84 5.34 -16.18
CA ARG A 170 0.46 5.72 -16.72
C ARG A 170 1.23 6.54 -15.71
N TYR A 171 2.49 6.20 -15.58
CA TYR A 171 3.43 6.84 -14.67
C TYR A 171 4.60 7.44 -15.43
N ARG A 172 5.21 8.46 -14.86
CA ARG A 172 6.49 9.01 -15.30
C ARG A 172 7.53 8.78 -14.22
N GLY A 173 8.73 8.39 -14.61
CA GLY A 173 9.81 8.17 -13.65
C GLY A 173 11.18 8.42 -14.27
N ILE A 174 12.15 8.71 -13.40
CA ILE A 174 13.56 8.80 -13.78
C ILE A 174 14.29 7.63 -13.11
N VAL A 175 15.05 6.88 -13.88
CA VAL A 175 15.81 5.71 -13.39
C VAL A 175 17.30 5.95 -13.51
N TYR A 176 18.08 5.26 -12.68
CA TYR A 176 19.53 5.21 -12.81
C TYR A 176 19.94 4.40 -14.04
N GLY A 177 21.00 4.86 -14.70
CA GLY A 177 21.57 4.22 -15.86
C GLY A 177 20.82 4.52 -17.16
N VAL A 178 21.42 4.10 -18.27
CA VAL A 178 20.87 4.25 -19.62
C VAL A 178 20.18 2.96 -20.02
N VAL A 179 18.85 2.99 -20.08
CA VAL A 179 18.04 1.88 -20.57
C VAL A 179 18.23 1.76 -22.08
N ARG A 180 18.66 0.59 -22.57
CA ARG A 180 19.04 0.41 -24.00
C ARG A 180 17.84 0.31 -24.90
N ASP A 181 16.87 -0.49 -24.52
CA ASP A 181 15.67 -0.75 -25.32
C ASP A 181 14.68 0.41 -25.19
N ASP A 182 14.11 0.86 -26.30
CA ASP A 182 13.17 1.99 -26.33
C ASP A 182 11.87 1.70 -25.60
N GLU A 183 11.45 0.44 -25.59
CA GLU A 183 10.28 -0.05 -24.89
C GLU A 183 10.45 -1.51 -24.46
N GLY A 184 9.69 -1.95 -23.49
CA GLY A 184 9.71 -3.33 -23.04
C GLY A 184 8.64 -3.65 -22.01
N THR A 185 8.58 -4.94 -21.68
CA THR A 185 7.63 -5.46 -20.67
C THR A 185 8.39 -6.28 -19.65
N ILE A 186 8.14 -5.98 -18.37
CA ILE A 186 8.63 -6.78 -17.26
C ILE A 186 7.43 -7.54 -16.70
N HIS A 187 7.47 -8.87 -16.85
CA HIS A 187 6.47 -9.79 -16.33
C HIS A 187 7.15 -10.69 -15.30
N ALA A 188 7.03 -10.33 -14.04
CA ALA A 188 7.68 -11.04 -12.94
C ALA A 188 6.86 -10.91 -11.65
N PRO A 189 6.56 -12.03 -10.95
CA PRO A 189 5.68 -12.03 -9.80
C PRO A 189 6.32 -11.31 -8.60
N ILE A 190 5.52 -10.48 -7.90
CA ILE A 190 5.98 -9.68 -6.75
C ILE A 190 5.39 -10.23 -5.46
N GLY A 191 6.26 -10.45 -4.48
CA GLY A 191 5.92 -10.86 -3.13
C GLY A 191 6.73 -10.11 -2.07
N ARG A 192 6.49 -10.41 -0.79
CA ARG A 192 7.30 -9.86 0.30
C ARG A 192 8.74 -10.34 0.18
N HIS A 193 9.70 -9.43 0.43
CA HIS A 193 11.10 -9.82 0.50
C HIS A 193 11.33 -10.80 1.67
N PRO A 194 12.08 -11.91 1.47
CA PRO A 194 12.16 -12.98 2.47
C PRO A 194 12.79 -12.56 3.80
N VAL A 195 13.65 -11.55 3.78
CA VAL A 195 14.38 -11.06 4.97
C VAL A 195 13.93 -9.68 5.41
N ASP A 196 13.89 -8.73 4.51
CA ASP A 196 13.54 -7.33 4.81
C ASP A 196 12.04 -7.09 4.62
N ARG A 197 11.29 -7.05 5.72
CA ARG A 197 9.83 -6.85 5.69
C ARG A 197 9.36 -5.51 5.13
N LYS A 198 10.24 -4.51 5.01
CA LYS A 198 9.93 -3.21 4.39
C LYS A 198 9.96 -3.27 2.88
N LYS A 199 10.61 -4.29 2.30
CA LYS A 199 10.77 -4.46 0.85
C LYS A 199 9.78 -5.47 0.27
N MET A 200 9.50 -5.25 -1.00
CA MET A 200 8.94 -6.26 -1.91
C MET A 200 10.10 -6.78 -2.78
N ALA A 201 9.92 -7.93 -3.41
CA ALA A 201 10.90 -8.54 -4.29
C ALA A 201 10.22 -9.36 -5.38
N ILE A 202 10.93 -9.67 -6.45
CA ILE A 202 10.55 -10.74 -7.37
C ILE A 202 10.53 -12.05 -6.57
N ASN A 203 9.43 -12.76 -6.61
CA ASN A 203 9.21 -13.97 -5.82
C ASN A 203 8.42 -14.99 -6.64
N GLU A 204 9.14 -15.87 -7.33
CA GLU A 204 8.57 -16.88 -8.21
C GLU A 204 7.70 -17.91 -7.47
N LYS A 205 7.93 -18.12 -6.16
CA LYS A 205 7.20 -19.15 -5.40
C LYS A 205 5.88 -18.67 -4.82
N ASN A 206 5.86 -17.44 -4.28
CA ASN A 206 4.73 -16.91 -3.51
C ASN A 206 4.35 -15.47 -3.93
N GLY A 207 4.91 -14.97 -5.02
CA GLY A 207 4.58 -13.68 -5.59
C GLY A 207 3.23 -13.72 -6.29
N LYS A 208 2.59 -12.55 -6.33
CA LYS A 208 1.41 -12.33 -7.16
C LYS A 208 1.85 -11.83 -8.53
N ASP A 209 1.18 -12.28 -9.58
CA ASP A 209 1.41 -11.87 -10.95
C ASP A 209 1.49 -10.34 -11.07
N ALA A 210 2.51 -9.85 -11.80
CA ALA A 210 2.77 -8.43 -11.96
C ALA A 210 3.37 -8.13 -13.33
N ILE A 211 2.74 -7.18 -14.05
CA ILE A 211 3.12 -6.79 -15.41
C ILE A 211 3.27 -5.27 -15.48
N THR A 212 4.45 -4.82 -15.90
CA THR A 212 4.79 -3.41 -16.13
C THR A 212 5.35 -3.24 -17.53
N HIS A 213 4.70 -2.43 -18.35
CA HIS A 213 5.25 -1.97 -19.63
C HIS A 213 6.00 -0.67 -19.40
N TYR A 214 7.13 -0.50 -20.10
CA TYR A 214 7.88 0.74 -20.06
C TYR A 214 8.20 1.26 -21.46
N LYS A 215 8.34 2.57 -21.57
CA LYS A 215 8.80 3.27 -22.75
C LYS A 215 9.82 4.34 -22.36
N VAL A 216 10.95 4.37 -23.05
CA VAL A 216 11.95 5.42 -22.91
C VAL A 216 11.44 6.69 -23.58
N LEU A 217 11.50 7.81 -22.87
CA LEU A 217 11.12 9.12 -23.38
C LEU A 217 12.34 9.95 -23.73
N GLU A 218 13.37 9.90 -22.86
CA GLU A 218 14.62 10.65 -23.04
C GLU A 218 15.76 9.94 -22.30
N ARG A 219 16.94 9.87 -22.92
CA ARG A 219 18.16 9.32 -22.31
C ARG A 219 19.14 10.45 -22.02
N PHE A 220 19.71 10.40 -20.81
CA PHE A 220 20.76 11.29 -20.36
C PHE A 220 22.06 10.49 -20.12
N ASP A 221 23.15 11.15 -19.79
CA ASP A 221 24.45 10.50 -19.56
C ASP A 221 24.39 9.34 -18.55
N LYS A 222 23.68 9.52 -17.44
CA LYS A 222 23.59 8.54 -16.32
C LYS A 222 22.18 8.16 -15.91
N TYR A 223 21.16 8.65 -16.60
CA TYR A 223 19.77 8.49 -16.25
C TYR A 223 18.91 8.27 -17.48
N THR A 224 17.72 7.73 -17.27
CA THR A 224 16.69 7.61 -18.31
C THR A 224 15.35 8.11 -17.79
N TYR A 225 14.70 8.99 -18.53
CA TYR A 225 13.32 9.42 -18.28
C TYR A 225 12.37 8.48 -19.01
N MET A 226 11.40 7.93 -18.29
CA MET A 226 10.56 6.82 -18.76
C MET A 226 9.08 7.04 -18.47
N GLU A 227 8.27 6.44 -19.32
CA GLU A 227 6.86 6.18 -19.05
C GLU A 227 6.68 4.71 -18.65
N PHE A 228 5.78 4.48 -17.71
CA PHE A 228 5.35 3.15 -17.31
C PHE A 228 3.84 3.01 -17.45
N LYS A 229 3.37 1.89 -17.99
CA LYS A 229 1.97 1.50 -18.03
C LYS A 229 1.79 0.21 -17.23
N LEU A 230 0.85 0.23 -16.28
CA LEU A 230 0.57 -0.90 -15.40
C LEU A 230 -0.66 -1.69 -15.87
N GLU A 231 -0.53 -3.01 -16.01
CA GLU A 231 -1.68 -3.90 -16.03
C GLU A 231 -2.12 -4.23 -14.60
N THR A 232 -1.19 -4.63 -13.75
CA THR A 232 -1.42 -4.96 -12.35
C THR A 232 -1.00 -3.81 -11.42
N GLY A 233 -1.37 -3.85 -10.14
CA GLY A 233 -1.04 -2.80 -9.16
C GLY A 233 -0.51 -3.39 -7.86
N ARG A 234 0.66 -4.05 -7.88
CA ARG A 234 1.28 -4.60 -6.66
C ARG A 234 2.05 -3.52 -5.91
N THR A 235 2.18 -3.71 -4.61
CA THR A 235 2.97 -2.79 -3.77
C THR A 235 4.39 -2.65 -4.32
N HIS A 236 4.86 -1.41 -4.50
CA HIS A 236 6.18 -1.07 -5.04
C HIS A 236 6.46 -1.63 -6.46
N GLN A 237 5.44 -1.95 -7.26
CA GLN A 237 5.61 -2.72 -8.50
C GLN A 237 6.66 -2.13 -9.45
N ILE A 238 6.50 -0.87 -9.88
CA ILE A 238 7.47 -0.22 -10.80
C ILE A 238 8.87 -0.19 -10.16
N ARG A 239 8.95 0.10 -8.87
CA ARG A 239 10.22 0.19 -8.12
C ARG A 239 10.97 -1.14 -8.11
N VAL A 240 10.27 -2.24 -7.82
CA VAL A 240 10.82 -3.60 -7.81
C VAL A 240 11.22 -4.04 -9.22
N HIS A 241 10.33 -3.86 -10.20
CA HIS A 241 10.58 -4.25 -11.59
C HIS A 241 11.78 -3.51 -12.17
N MET A 242 11.85 -2.20 -12.02
CA MET A 242 12.99 -1.44 -12.56
C MET A 242 14.30 -1.77 -11.83
N ALA A 243 14.26 -2.01 -10.51
CA ALA A 243 15.43 -2.47 -9.78
C ALA A 243 15.89 -3.87 -10.21
N SER A 244 14.97 -4.78 -10.53
CA SER A 244 15.29 -6.15 -10.97
C SER A 244 16.02 -6.22 -12.30
N ILE A 245 15.84 -5.22 -13.16
CA ILE A 245 16.57 -5.09 -14.44
C ILE A 245 17.78 -4.16 -14.34
N GLY A 246 18.18 -3.76 -13.14
CA GLY A 246 19.37 -2.93 -12.89
C GLY A 246 19.18 -1.42 -13.04
N HIS A 247 17.95 -0.94 -13.20
CA HIS A 247 17.59 0.46 -13.38
C HIS A 247 16.64 0.97 -12.29
N PRO A 248 17.03 0.99 -10.98
CA PRO A 248 16.15 1.48 -9.93
C PRO A 248 15.79 2.95 -10.14
N LEU A 249 14.67 3.39 -9.56
CA LEU A 249 14.22 4.78 -9.63
C LEU A 249 15.18 5.74 -8.91
N LEU A 250 15.39 6.89 -9.49
CA LEU A 250 16.19 7.96 -8.89
C LEU A 250 15.60 8.39 -7.55
N GLY A 251 16.44 8.42 -6.52
CA GLY A 251 16.05 8.78 -5.15
C GLY A 251 15.35 7.67 -4.36
N ASP A 252 15.16 6.48 -4.92
CA ASP A 252 14.57 5.35 -4.19
C ASP A 252 15.54 4.81 -3.14
N THR A 253 15.24 5.06 -1.86
CA THR A 253 16.11 4.66 -0.74
C THR A 253 16.03 3.17 -0.40
N LEU A 254 14.99 2.47 -0.87
CA LEU A 254 14.80 1.05 -0.60
C LEU A 254 15.45 0.15 -1.66
N TYR A 255 15.39 0.54 -2.93
CA TYR A 255 15.77 -0.31 -4.06
C TYR A 255 16.99 0.17 -4.81
N SER A 256 17.50 1.39 -4.54
CA SER A 256 18.76 1.85 -5.10
C SER A 256 19.89 1.83 -4.07
N ASN A 257 21.12 1.55 -4.53
CA ASN A 257 22.34 1.67 -3.74
C ASN A 257 23.04 3.02 -4.00
N GLY A 258 22.48 3.83 -4.87
CA GLY A 258 23.06 5.09 -5.33
C GLY A 258 22.76 6.24 -4.38
N LYS A 259 23.79 7.04 -4.07
CA LYS A 259 23.55 8.37 -3.51
C LYS A 259 23.00 9.25 -4.61
N SER A 260 21.78 9.78 -4.41
CA SER A 260 21.24 10.76 -5.33
C SER A 260 22.04 12.06 -5.25
N PRO A 261 22.42 12.67 -6.39
CA PRO A 261 23.00 14.01 -6.40
C PRO A 261 21.97 15.09 -6.03
N TYR A 262 20.69 14.73 -6.07
CA TYR A 262 19.56 15.59 -5.71
C TYR A 262 19.13 15.31 -4.27
N LYS A 263 18.74 16.36 -3.55
CA LYS A 263 18.09 16.20 -2.23
C LYS A 263 16.65 15.76 -2.45
N LEU A 264 16.43 14.44 -2.56
CA LEU A 264 15.12 13.85 -2.80
C LEU A 264 14.57 13.15 -1.56
N GLN A 265 13.29 13.36 -1.32
CA GLN A 265 12.51 12.54 -0.42
C GLN A 265 11.92 11.38 -1.24
N GLY A 266 12.56 10.20 -1.20
CA GLY A 266 12.09 9.01 -1.90
C GLY A 266 12.21 9.07 -3.43
N GLN A 267 11.56 8.11 -4.10
CA GLN A 267 11.64 7.87 -5.53
C GLN A 267 11.08 9.01 -6.40
N THR A 268 11.70 9.22 -7.56
CA THR A 268 11.19 10.09 -8.62
C THR A 268 10.21 9.30 -9.49
N LEU A 269 8.95 9.22 -9.02
CA LEU A 269 7.85 8.52 -9.67
C LEU A 269 6.57 9.33 -9.51
N HIS A 270 5.82 9.46 -10.60
CA HIS A 270 4.61 10.27 -10.68
C HIS A 270 3.51 9.53 -11.45
N ALA A 271 2.33 9.36 -10.84
CA ALA A 271 1.13 8.84 -11.47
C ALA A 271 0.54 9.92 -12.39
N MET A 272 1.06 9.94 -13.64
CA MET A 272 0.79 11.01 -14.60
C MET A 272 -0.65 11.02 -15.09
N THR A 273 -1.19 9.85 -15.41
CA THR A 273 -2.51 9.74 -16.05
C THR A 273 -3.28 8.55 -15.49
N ILE A 274 -4.56 8.78 -15.22
CA ILE A 274 -5.50 7.73 -14.87
C ILE A 274 -6.71 7.82 -15.81
N GLY A 275 -7.03 6.69 -16.48
CA GLY A 275 -8.16 6.58 -17.41
C GLY A 275 -9.08 5.43 -16.99
N PHE A 276 -10.38 5.68 -17.00
CA PHE A 276 -11.40 4.74 -16.57
C PHE A 276 -12.75 5.07 -17.21
N ILE A 277 -13.71 4.14 -17.16
CA ILE A 277 -15.10 4.43 -17.49
C ILE A 277 -15.76 5.03 -16.26
N HIS A 278 -16.36 6.21 -16.43
CA HIS A 278 -17.03 6.93 -15.35
C HIS A 278 -18.27 6.17 -14.84
N PRO A 279 -18.46 6.01 -13.52
CA PRO A 279 -19.56 5.20 -12.97
C PRO A 279 -20.96 5.75 -13.31
N GLY A 280 -21.14 7.06 -13.31
CA GLY A 280 -22.44 7.71 -13.62
C GLY A 280 -22.70 7.81 -15.12
N THR A 281 -21.80 8.42 -15.87
CA THR A 281 -21.99 8.67 -17.32
C THR A 281 -21.76 7.48 -18.20
N ARG A 282 -21.02 6.47 -17.74
CA ARG A 282 -20.57 5.28 -18.51
C ARG A 282 -19.66 5.62 -19.69
N GLU A 283 -19.13 6.82 -19.75
CA GLU A 283 -18.18 7.26 -20.75
C GLU A 283 -16.73 7.10 -20.26
N TYR A 284 -15.81 6.85 -21.20
CA TYR A 284 -14.38 6.82 -20.87
C TYR A 284 -13.88 8.25 -20.63
N MET A 285 -13.18 8.42 -19.52
CA MET A 285 -12.50 9.67 -19.23
C MET A 285 -11.04 9.40 -18.83
N GLU A 286 -10.18 10.37 -19.13
CA GLU A 286 -8.76 10.34 -18.78
C GLU A 286 -8.36 11.66 -18.11
N ILE A 287 -7.75 11.57 -16.94
CA ILE A 287 -7.33 12.72 -16.14
C ILE A 287 -5.82 12.65 -15.94
N SER A 288 -5.15 13.76 -16.19
CA SER A 288 -3.69 13.88 -16.05
C SER A 288 -3.33 14.84 -14.93
N ALA A 289 -2.41 14.43 -14.07
CA ALA A 289 -1.78 15.27 -13.07
C ALA A 289 -0.54 15.95 -13.66
N PRO A 290 -0.32 17.27 -13.45
CA PRO A 290 0.89 17.92 -13.88
C PRO A 290 2.13 17.38 -13.16
N LEU A 291 3.26 17.31 -13.84
CA LEU A 291 4.52 16.95 -13.20
C LEU A 291 4.82 17.94 -12.06
N PRO A 292 5.22 17.46 -10.88
CA PRO A 292 5.56 18.34 -9.78
C PRO A 292 6.87 19.09 -10.06
N GLU A 293 6.99 20.30 -9.53
CA GLU A 293 8.12 21.22 -9.79
C GLU A 293 9.50 20.56 -9.57
N TYR A 294 9.66 19.75 -8.51
CA TYR A 294 10.92 19.07 -8.26
C TYR A 294 11.30 18.09 -9.40
N PHE A 295 10.31 17.45 -10.01
CA PHE A 295 10.53 16.52 -11.12
C PHE A 295 10.95 17.28 -12.38
N GLU A 296 10.23 18.35 -12.73
CA GLU A 296 10.57 19.21 -13.85
C GLU A 296 11.95 19.86 -13.71
N LYS A 297 12.30 20.27 -12.47
CA LYS A 297 13.63 20.80 -12.17
C LYS A 297 14.72 19.77 -12.49
N ILE A 298 14.56 18.53 -12.04
CA ILE A 298 15.53 17.46 -12.34
C ILE A 298 15.65 17.26 -13.85
N LEU A 299 14.54 17.21 -14.58
CA LEU A 299 14.59 17.07 -16.05
C LEU A 299 15.34 18.23 -16.73
N ARG A 300 15.15 19.47 -16.27
CA ARG A 300 15.91 20.62 -16.76
C ARG A 300 17.40 20.52 -16.46
N ASP A 301 17.76 20.06 -15.26
CA ASP A 301 19.15 19.91 -14.83
C ASP A 301 19.88 18.77 -15.58
N LEU A 302 19.14 17.78 -16.08
CA LEU A 302 19.68 16.63 -16.82
C LEU A 302 19.86 16.91 -18.33
N ARG A 303 19.16 17.89 -18.90
CA ARG A 303 19.25 18.36 -20.30
C ARG A 303 20.43 19.27 -20.49
#